data_577ab3e0c0a08716184ebf545f7cc93c
#
_entry.id   577ab3e0c0a08716184ebf545f7cc93c
#
_cell.length_a   1.000
_cell.length_b   1.000
_cell.length_c   1.000
_cell.angle_alpha   90.00
_cell.angle_beta   90.00
_cell.angle_gamma   90.00
#
_symmetry.space_group_name_H-M   'P 1'
#
loop_
_entity.id
_entity.type
_entity.pdbx_description
1 polymer ?
#
loop_
_entity_poly.entity_id
_entity_poly.type
_entity_poly.pdbx_seq_one_letter_code
_entity_poly.pdbx_strand_id
1 'polypeptide(L)'
;MDRTLKCIAIGGEPATGKTTLMEFVFNDLKSHSISFGMVKGHYDKSKNLVLMGIYNNQDTFKGTDKLSMAVNSHFVKYVEKKHRNILFEGDRLFSLNNLILLDQHYDLRIIVLEQSDEVLHQRHLKRNDNQSEKFIKGRKTKIKNIINHFGNRIEKHQLSTIEESKNLAKDILLWYE
;
A
#
# COMPACT_ATOMS: atom_id res chain seq x y z
N MET A 1 -29.18 -0.92 -2.39
CA MET A 1 -28.25 -0.84 -1.27
C MET A 1 -26.93 -0.31 -1.81
N ASP A 2 -26.56 0.89 -1.42
CA ASP A 2 -25.25 1.44 -1.76
C ASP A 2 -24.20 0.57 -1.06
N ARG A 3 -23.43 -0.22 -1.82
CA ARG A 3 -22.33 -1.00 -1.25
C ARG A 3 -21.26 0.01 -0.78
N THR A 4 -20.98 0.00 0.50
CA THR A 4 -19.85 0.78 1.04
C THR A 4 -18.57 0.35 0.32
N LEU A 5 -17.89 1.30 -0.30
CA LEU A 5 -16.64 1.03 -0.98
C LEU A 5 -15.54 0.69 0.03
N LYS A 6 -14.66 -0.20 -0.35
CA LYS A 6 -13.61 -0.75 0.49
C LYS A 6 -12.23 -0.20 0.10
N CYS A 7 -11.39 0.05 1.09
CA CYS A 7 -10.01 0.48 0.86
C CYS A 7 -9.05 -0.28 1.77
N ILE A 8 -8.00 -0.90 1.20
CA ILE A 8 -6.86 -1.38 1.97
C ILE A 8 -5.67 -0.48 1.67
N ALA A 9 -5.08 0.04 2.74
CA ALA A 9 -3.83 0.82 2.70
C ALA A 9 -2.71 0.03 3.38
N ILE A 10 -1.60 -0.21 2.68
CA ILE A 10 -0.48 -0.99 3.18
C ILE A 10 0.73 -0.08 3.38
N GLY A 11 1.23 -0.02 4.60
CA GLY A 11 2.43 0.71 4.97
C GLY A 11 3.48 -0.17 5.64
N GLY A 12 4.54 0.46 6.06
CA GLY A 12 5.67 -0.19 6.74
C GLY A 12 6.99 0.42 6.33
N GLU A 13 8.00 0.18 7.13
CA GLU A 13 9.35 0.65 6.83
C GLU A 13 9.88 0.08 5.50
N PRO A 14 10.91 0.68 4.89
CA PRO A 14 11.59 0.07 3.76
C PRO A 14 12.05 -1.36 4.08
N ALA A 15 12.06 -2.23 3.08
CA ALA A 15 12.49 -3.63 3.19
C ALA A 15 11.62 -4.57 4.05
N THR A 16 10.41 -4.16 4.48
CA THR A 16 9.48 -5.02 5.24
C THR A 16 8.76 -6.08 4.39
N GLY A 17 8.90 -6.06 3.06
CA GLY A 17 8.28 -7.05 2.17
C GLY A 17 7.05 -6.56 1.39
N LYS A 18 6.70 -5.27 1.47
CA LYS A 18 5.55 -4.69 0.75
C LYS A 18 5.53 -5.02 -0.73
N THR A 19 6.65 -4.82 -1.42
CA THR A 19 6.76 -5.08 -2.86
C THR A 19 6.50 -6.55 -3.20
N THR A 20 7.05 -7.48 -2.43
CA THR A 20 6.83 -8.92 -2.63
C THR A 20 5.36 -9.29 -2.42
N LEU A 21 4.73 -8.77 -1.37
CA LEU A 21 3.30 -8.94 -1.13
C LEU A 21 2.47 -8.44 -2.33
N MET A 22 2.79 -7.24 -2.84
CA MET A 22 2.05 -6.65 -3.94
C MET A 22 2.28 -7.33 -5.29
N GLU A 23 3.41 -8.02 -5.47
CA GLU A 23 3.63 -8.89 -6.63
C GLU A 23 2.63 -10.04 -6.66
N PHE A 24 2.39 -10.71 -5.53
CA PHE A 24 1.38 -11.77 -5.46
C PHE A 24 -0.02 -11.20 -5.70
N VAL A 25 -0.37 -10.09 -5.07
CA VAL A 25 -1.65 -9.42 -5.31
C VAL A 25 -1.84 -9.08 -6.79
N PHE A 26 -0.85 -8.43 -7.40
CA PHE A 26 -0.93 -8.00 -8.81
C PHE A 26 -1.06 -9.16 -9.78
N ASN A 27 -0.33 -10.25 -9.56
CA ASN A 27 -0.35 -11.42 -10.42
C ASN A 27 -1.70 -12.16 -10.38
N ASP A 28 -2.44 -12.08 -9.29
CA ASP A 28 -3.75 -12.70 -9.13
C ASP A 28 -4.91 -11.80 -9.64
N LEU A 29 -4.65 -10.54 -9.97
CA LEU A 29 -5.64 -9.62 -10.53
C LEU A 29 -5.77 -9.78 -12.05
N LYS A 30 -7.01 -9.80 -12.53
CA LYS A 30 -7.32 -9.70 -13.97
C LYS A 30 -7.53 -8.22 -14.34
N SER A 31 -6.44 -7.48 -14.34
CA SER A 31 -6.50 -6.02 -14.40
C SER A 31 -5.94 -5.43 -15.70
N HIS A 32 -6.37 -4.21 -16.01
CA HIS A 32 -5.80 -3.38 -17.07
C HIS A 32 -5.41 -2.01 -16.51
N SER A 33 -4.45 -1.36 -17.16
CA SER A 33 -3.97 -0.05 -16.73
C SER A 33 -5.04 1.03 -16.89
N ILE A 34 -5.15 1.88 -15.86
CA ILE A 34 -6.02 3.06 -15.87
C ILE A 34 -5.27 4.28 -15.35
N SER A 35 -5.80 5.47 -15.62
CA SER A 35 -5.31 6.70 -15.03
C SER A 35 -6.45 7.67 -14.70
N PHE A 36 -6.26 8.44 -13.63
CA PHE A 36 -7.10 9.54 -13.23
C PHE A 36 -6.21 10.74 -12.87
N GLY A 37 -5.99 11.62 -13.82
CA GLY A 37 -4.97 12.64 -13.73
C GLY A 37 -3.58 12.01 -13.49
N MET A 38 -2.91 12.38 -12.40
CA MET A 38 -1.61 11.82 -12.04
C MET A 38 -1.70 10.48 -11.29
N VAL A 39 -2.89 10.06 -10.85
CA VAL A 39 -3.09 8.76 -10.23
C VAL A 39 -3.14 7.71 -11.34
N LYS A 40 -2.17 6.80 -11.32
CA LYS A 40 -2.11 5.63 -12.21
C LYS A 40 -2.37 4.38 -11.42
N GLY A 41 -2.92 3.37 -12.05
CA GLY A 41 -3.20 2.10 -11.42
C GLY A 41 -3.64 1.02 -12.38
N HIS A 42 -4.08 -0.09 -11.81
CA HIS A 42 -4.59 -1.27 -12.50
C HIS A 42 -6.00 -1.56 -12.01
N TYR A 43 -6.96 -1.65 -12.90
CA TYR A 43 -8.35 -1.87 -12.58
C TYR A 43 -8.79 -3.30 -12.87
N ASP A 44 -9.24 -3.99 -11.84
CA ASP A 44 -9.92 -5.29 -11.94
C ASP A 44 -11.43 -5.06 -11.87
N LYS A 45 -12.12 -5.38 -12.98
CA LYS A 45 -13.55 -5.18 -13.10
C LYS A 45 -14.35 -6.14 -12.20
N SER A 46 -13.87 -7.36 -12.00
CA SER A 46 -14.59 -8.39 -11.23
C SER A 46 -14.73 -8.01 -9.76
N LYS A 47 -13.73 -7.34 -9.21
CA LYS A 47 -13.69 -6.88 -7.81
C LYS A 47 -14.06 -5.39 -7.67
N ASN A 48 -14.34 -4.71 -8.77
CA ASN A 48 -14.44 -3.24 -8.82
C ASN A 48 -13.28 -2.55 -8.10
N LEU A 49 -12.06 -3.05 -8.29
CA LEU A 49 -10.87 -2.70 -7.52
C LEU A 49 -9.84 -1.96 -8.38
N VAL A 50 -9.34 -0.85 -7.87
CA VAL A 50 -8.15 -0.17 -8.40
C VAL A 50 -6.97 -0.43 -7.48
N LEU A 51 -5.99 -1.17 -7.98
CA LEU A 51 -4.66 -1.24 -7.41
C LEU A 51 -3.88 0.00 -7.86
N MET A 52 -3.67 0.96 -6.94
CA MET A 52 -2.98 2.21 -7.25
C MET A 52 -1.48 2.03 -7.28
N GLY A 53 -0.85 2.66 -8.25
CA GLY A 53 0.58 2.57 -8.48
C GLY A 53 0.91 2.00 -9.85
N ILE A 54 2.20 1.90 -10.14
CA ILE A 54 2.70 1.35 -11.39
C ILE A 54 3.38 0.01 -11.07
N TYR A 55 2.80 -1.06 -11.61
CA TYR A 55 3.30 -2.43 -11.47
C TYR A 55 3.64 -2.95 -12.86
N ASN A 56 4.90 -3.30 -13.07
CA ASN A 56 5.36 -3.98 -14.27
C ASN A 56 6.48 -4.96 -13.88
N ASN A 57 6.70 -5.96 -14.72
CA ASN A 57 7.66 -7.04 -14.42
C ASN A 57 9.13 -6.64 -14.62
N GLN A 58 9.42 -5.40 -15.00
CA GLN A 58 10.77 -4.97 -15.41
C GLN A 58 11.47 -4.07 -14.39
N ASP A 59 10.79 -3.57 -13.36
CA ASP A 59 11.31 -2.56 -12.45
C ASP A 59 11.45 -3.06 -11.00
N THR A 60 12.57 -2.69 -10.37
CA THR A 60 12.84 -2.97 -8.95
C THR A 60 11.99 -2.17 -7.98
N PHE A 61 11.50 -0.99 -8.39
CA PHE A 61 10.62 -0.15 -7.59
C PHE A 61 9.23 -0.09 -8.22
N LYS A 62 8.28 -0.70 -7.54
CA LYS A 62 6.88 -0.83 -7.97
C LYS A 62 5.97 -0.03 -7.04
N GLY A 63 4.72 0.16 -7.44
CA GLY A 63 3.69 0.73 -6.59
C GLY A 63 3.53 2.24 -6.68
N THR A 64 3.08 2.85 -5.59
CA THR A 64 2.76 4.28 -5.56
C THR A 64 4.00 5.17 -5.56
N ASP A 65 5.15 4.66 -5.18
CA ASP A 65 6.40 5.42 -5.19
C ASP A 65 6.87 5.80 -6.62
N LYS A 66 6.35 5.11 -7.64
CA LYS A 66 6.51 5.47 -9.06
C LYS A 66 5.61 6.63 -9.50
N LEU A 67 4.63 7.01 -8.72
CA LEU A 67 3.75 8.12 -9.04
C LEU A 67 4.47 9.46 -8.86
N SER A 68 3.99 10.50 -9.55
CA SER A 68 4.50 11.86 -9.39
C SER A 68 4.50 12.31 -7.93
N MET A 69 5.47 13.13 -7.55
CA MET A 69 5.48 13.79 -6.24
C MET A 69 4.23 14.65 -6.00
N ALA A 70 3.63 15.19 -7.07
CA ALA A 70 2.42 16.01 -7.02
C ALA A 70 1.12 15.21 -7.06
N VAL A 71 1.16 13.86 -6.97
CA VAL A 71 -0.02 13.00 -7.11
C VAL A 71 -1.09 13.23 -6.04
N ASN A 72 -0.71 13.73 -4.87
CA ASN A 72 -1.60 13.77 -3.70
C ASN A 72 -2.90 14.55 -3.95
N SER A 73 -2.85 15.69 -4.62
CA SER A 73 -4.05 16.49 -4.94
C SER A 73 -5.01 15.74 -5.87
N HIS A 74 -4.49 14.93 -6.80
CA HIS A 74 -5.29 14.08 -7.68
C HIS A 74 -5.85 12.87 -6.93
N PHE A 75 -5.10 12.33 -5.98
CA PHE A 75 -5.56 11.24 -5.12
C PHE A 75 -6.75 11.68 -4.25
N VAL A 76 -6.66 12.84 -3.59
CA VAL A 76 -7.76 13.41 -2.80
C VAL A 76 -9.03 13.52 -3.64
N LYS A 77 -8.96 14.13 -4.82
CA LYS A 77 -10.09 14.24 -5.76
C LYS A 77 -10.64 12.87 -6.18
N TYR A 78 -9.78 11.86 -6.33
CA TYR A 78 -10.19 10.50 -6.66
C TYR A 78 -11.00 9.88 -5.52
N VAL A 79 -10.51 10.00 -4.29
CA VAL A 79 -11.15 9.48 -3.08
C VAL A 79 -12.55 10.10 -2.89
N GLU A 80 -12.66 11.42 -3.02
CA GLU A 80 -13.92 12.15 -2.89
C GLU A 80 -14.99 11.72 -3.91
N LYS A 81 -14.60 11.26 -5.10
CA LYS A 81 -15.53 10.79 -6.13
C LYS A 81 -16.14 9.42 -5.85
N LYS A 82 -15.55 8.61 -4.97
CA LYS A 82 -16.09 7.31 -4.50
C LYS A 82 -16.55 6.36 -5.61
N HIS A 83 -15.69 6.08 -6.57
CA HIS A 83 -16.11 5.27 -7.72
C HIS A 83 -15.85 3.78 -7.58
N ARG A 84 -14.79 3.39 -6.86
CA ARG A 84 -14.26 2.03 -6.87
C ARG A 84 -13.57 1.70 -5.55
N ASN A 85 -13.46 0.42 -5.25
CA ASN A 85 -12.58 -0.07 -4.21
C ASN A 85 -11.13 0.33 -4.52
N ILE A 86 -10.33 0.53 -3.48
CA ILE A 86 -8.95 0.99 -3.57
C ILE A 86 -8.02 0.03 -2.81
N LEU A 87 -6.91 -0.31 -3.43
CA LEU A 87 -5.78 -0.96 -2.78
C LEU A 87 -4.51 -0.21 -3.16
N PHE A 88 -3.69 0.12 -2.19
CA PHE A 88 -2.38 0.69 -2.44
C PHE A 88 -1.37 0.33 -1.37
N GLU A 89 -0.10 0.38 -1.73
CA GLU A 89 1.03 0.30 -0.83
C GLU A 89 2.01 1.44 -1.11
N GLY A 90 2.81 1.77 -0.11
CA GLY A 90 3.94 2.67 -0.29
C GLY A 90 3.70 4.09 0.19
N ASP A 91 4.80 4.72 0.38
CA ASP A 91 4.94 5.91 1.18
C ASP A 91 4.35 7.18 0.56
N ARG A 92 4.19 7.16 -0.77
CA ARG A 92 3.66 8.30 -1.54
C ARG A 92 2.24 8.66 -1.12
N LEU A 93 1.40 7.66 -0.88
CA LEU A 93 0.01 7.83 -0.50
C LEU A 93 -0.29 7.43 0.96
N PHE A 94 0.55 6.60 1.58
CA PHE A 94 0.38 6.15 2.96
C PHE A 94 0.78 7.25 3.95
N SER A 95 -0.10 8.20 4.18
CA SER A 95 0.07 9.31 5.11
C SER A 95 -1.13 9.45 6.04
N LEU A 96 -0.92 10.01 7.23
CA LEU A 96 -2.00 10.19 8.21
C LEU A 96 -3.19 10.94 7.62
N ASN A 97 -2.96 12.05 6.91
CA ASN A 97 -4.04 12.85 6.31
C ASN A 97 -4.83 12.06 5.27
N ASN A 98 -4.15 11.28 4.42
CA ASN A 98 -4.82 10.45 3.42
C ASN A 98 -5.62 9.32 4.06
N LEU A 99 -5.09 8.71 5.13
CA LEU A 99 -5.81 7.65 5.85
C LEU A 99 -7.04 8.18 6.57
N ILE A 100 -6.98 9.37 7.16
CA ILE A 100 -8.15 10.04 7.75
C ILE A 100 -9.21 10.34 6.68
N LEU A 101 -8.80 10.84 5.51
CA LEU A 101 -9.72 11.08 4.40
C LEU A 101 -10.37 9.78 3.90
N LEU A 102 -9.59 8.71 3.76
CA LEU A 102 -10.11 7.41 3.36
C LEU A 102 -11.09 6.85 4.37
N ASP A 103 -10.81 6.99 5.66
CA ASP A 103 -11.69 6.54 6.75
C ASP A 103 -13.07 7.22 6.75
N GLN A 104 -13.15 8.44 6.22
CA GLN A 104 -14.43 9.17 6.07
C GLN A 104 -15.27 8.66 4.89
N HIS A 105 -14.65 8.01 3.91
CA HIS A 105 -15.28 7.70 2.63
C HIS A 105 -15.37 6.22 2.29
N TYR A 106 -14.58 5.37 2.96
CA TYR A 106 -14.43 3.94 2.68
C TYR A 106 -14.53 3.12 3.95
N ASP A 107 -14.91 1.86 3.81
CA ASP A 107 -14.57 0.84 4.79
C ASP A 107 -13.06 0.61 4.70
N LEU A 108 -12.30 1.16 5.68
CA LEU A 108 -10.85 1.26 5.63
C LEU A 108 -10.19 0.18 6.49
N ARG A 109 -9.36 -0.62 5.85
CA ARG A 109 -8.43 -1.57 6.47
C ARG A 109 -7.00 -1.06 6.34
N ILE A 110 -6.28 -0.92 7.45
CA ILE A 110 -4.90 -0.41 7.47
C ILE A 110 -3.97 -1.54 7.88
N ILE A 111 -3.06 -1.93 6.99
CA ILE A 111 -2.07 -2.97 7.23
C ILE A 111 -0.70 -2.33 7.35
N VAL A 112 0.03 -2.64 8.42
CA VAL A 112 1.42 -2.22 8.62
C VAL A 112 2.30 -3.47 8.65
N LEU A 113 3.24 -3.55 7.71
CA LEU A 113 4.26 -4.60 7.71
C LEU A 113 5.43 -4.17 8.59
N GLU A 114 5.76 -5.02 9.54
CA GLU A 114 6.86 -4.82 10.49
C GLU A 114 7.93 -5.90 10.30
N GLN A 115 9.16 -5.60 10.67
CA GLN A 115 10.26 -6.56 10.77
C GLN A 115 11.21 -6.16 11.90
N SER A 116 12.01 -7.11 12.40
CA SER A 116 13.06 -6.79 13.35
C SER A 116 14.14 -5.92 12.70
N ASP A 117 14.79 -5.06 13.50
CA ASP A 117 15.87 -4.20 13.01
C ASP A 117 17.00 -5.02 12.38
N GLU A 118 17.29 -6.23 12.89
CA GLU A 118 18.30 -7.14 12.34
C GLU A 118 17.93 -7.59 10.91
N VAL A 119 16.68 -8.01 10.69
CA VAL A 119 16.19 -8.44 9.37
C VAL A 119 16.19 -7.27 8.40
N LEU A 120 15.76 -6.09 8.84
CA LEU A 120 15.80 -4.88 8.01
C LEU A 120 17.23 -4.54 7.62
N HIS A 121 18.17 -4.55 8.56
CA HIS A 121 19.57 -4.28 8.28
C HIS A 121 20.17 -5.26 7.26
N GLN A 122 19.95 -6.57 7.42
CA GLN A 122 20.40 -7.59 6.47
C GLN A 122 19.80 -7.39 5.08
N ARG A 123 18.50 -7.02 4.99
CA ARG A 123 17.81 -6.78 3.72
C ARG A 123 18.33 -5.52 3.02
N HIS A 124 18.66 -4.45 3.78
CA HIS A 124 19.29 -3.24 3.24
C HIS A 124 20.69 -3.53 2.69
N LEU A 125 21.50 -4.29 3.40
CA LEU A 125 22.83 -4.72 2.93
C LEU A 125 22.73 -5.51 1.60
N LYS A 126 21.81 -6.47 1.51
CA LYS A 126 21.61 -7.27 0.29
C LYS A 126 21.15 -6.43 -0.92
N ARG A 127 20.43 -5.35 -0.69
CA ARG A 127 19.94 -4.44 -1.74
C ARG A 127 20.94 -3.39 -2.15
N ASN A 128 22.07 -3.30 -1.46
CA ASN A 128 23.04 -2.21 -1.60
C ASN A 128 22.38 -0.82 -1.50
N ASP A 129 21.41 -0.71 -0.58
CA ASP A 129 20.53 0.44 -0.43
C ASP A 129 21.10 1.37 0.65
N ASN A 130 21.68 2.49 0.23
CA ASN A 130 22.30 3.50 1.09
C ASN A 130 21.29 4.57 1.53
N GLN A 131 20.15 4.17 2.10
CA GLN A 131 19.21 5.13 2.65
C GLN A 131 19.80 5.83 3.87
N SER A 132 19.71 7.16 3.91
CA SER A 132 20.22 7.92 5.04
C SER A 132 19.47 7.60 6.33
N GLU A 133 20.16 7.63 7.47
CA GLU A 133 19.56 7.45 8.81
C GLU A 133 18.39 8.42 9.05
N LYS A 134 18.53 9.66 8.56
CA LYS A 134 17.47 10.67 8.63
C LYS A 134 16.21 10.24 7.89
N PHE A 135 16.35 9.61 6.73
CA PHE A 135 15.24 9.09 5.95
C PHE A 135 14.52 7.96 6.70
N ILE A 136 15.28 6.97 7.19
CA ILE A 136 14.74 5.84 7.96
C ILE A 136 14.01 6.33 9.22
N LYS A 137 14.61 7.26 9.97
CA LYS A 137 14.00 7.86 11.16
C LYS A 137 12.70 8.60 10.84
N GLY A 138 12.66 9.33 9.74
CA GLY A 138 11.45 10.00 9.26
C GLY A 138 10.32 9.01 8.95
N ARG A 139 10.64 7.86 8.35
CA ARG A 139 9.67 6.79 8.08
C ARG A 139 9.14 6.14 9.36
N LYS A 140 10.00 5.81 10.31
CA LYS A 140 9.61 5.30 11.63
C LYS A 140 8.65 6.26 12.35
N THR A 141 8.96 7.55 12.36
CA THR A 141 8.11 8.58 12.96
C THR A 141 6.73 8.66 12.30
N LYS A 142 6.69 8.62 10.97
CA LYS A 142 5.44 8.63 10.19
C LYS A 142 4.55 7.43 10.54
N ILE A 143 5.10 6.23 10.55
CA ILE A 143 4.38 5.00 10.91
C ILE A 143 3.89 5.08 12.36
N LYS A 144 4.74 5.53 13.29
CA LYS A 144 4.37 5.71 14.70
C LYS A 144 3.18 6.66 14.88
N ASN A 145 3.15 7.78 14.15
CA ASN A 145 2.04 8.74 14.21
C ASN A 145 0.73 8.11 13.71
N ILE A 146 0.79 7.31 12.64
CA ILE A 146 -0.36 6.58 12.11
C ILE A 146 -0.86 5.55 13.14
N ILE A 147 0.04 4.76 13.72
CA ILE A 147 -0.30 3.77 14.76
C ILE A 147 -0.93 4.47 15.98
N ASN A 148 -0.38 5.58 16.42
CA ASN A 148 -0.92 6.34 17.56
C ASN A 148 -2.34 6.86 17.28
N HIS A 149 -2.64 7.25 16.03
CA HIS A 149 -3.96 7.77 15.67
C HIS A 149 -5.02 6.66 15.56
N PHE A 150 -4.69 5.56 14.86
CA PHE A 150 -5.66 4.49 14.56
C PHE A 150 -5.68 3.38 15.61
N GLY A 151 -4.64 3.26 16.44
CA GLY A 151 -4.58 2.31 17.56
C GLY A 151 -4.78 0.86 17.13
N ASN A 152 -5.73 0.20 17.77
CA ASN A 152 -6.07 -1.22 17.55
C ASN A 152 -6.75 -1.50 16.20
N ARG A 153 -7.06 -0.48 15.40
CA ARG A 153 -7.55 -0.64 14.01
C ARG A 153 -6.41 -0.94 13.02
N ILE A 154 -5.16 -0.84 13.45
CA ILE A 154 -4.00 -1.22 12.64
C ILE A 154 -3.79 -2.73 12.73
N GLU A 155 -3.78 -3.37 11.57
CA GLU A 155 -3.36 -4.76 11.43
C GLU A 155 -1.86 -4.83 11.21
N LYS A 156 -1.14 -5.47 12.12
CA LYS A 156 0.32 -5.63 12.05
C LYS A 156 0.67 -7.02 11.57
N HIS A 157 1.52 -7.09 10.57
CA HIS A 157 2.00 -8.36 10.02
C HIS A 157 3.53 -8.37 9.91
N GLN A 158 4.12 -9.48 10.29
CA GLN A 158 5.53 -9.76 10.08
C GLN A 158 5.65 -10.91 9.07
N LEU A 159 6.13 -10.59 7.87
CA LEU A 159 6.23 -11.55 6.77
C LEU A 159 7.67 -12.08 6.70
N SER A 160 7.88 -13.28 7.21
CA SER A 160 9.18 -13.95 7.26
C SER A 160 9.38 -14.92 6.10
N THR A 161 8.29 -15.44 5.53
CA THR A 161 8.30 -16.43 4.46
C THR A 161 7.50 -15.97 3.23
N ILE A 162 7.79 -16.58 2.09
CA ILE A 162 7.03 -16.40 0.84
C ILE A 162 5.58 -16.85 1.01
N GLU A 163 5.38 -17.95 1.75
CA GLU A 163 4.04 -18.51 1.97
C GLU A 163 3.15 -17.56 2.81
N GLU A 164 3.70 -16.93 3.84
CA GLU A 164 2.99 -15.89 4.59
C GLU A 164 2.58 -14.71 3.70
N SER A 165 3.46 -14.29 2.79
CA SER A 165 3.15 -13.23 1.82
C SER A 165 2.02 -13.63 0.86
N LYS A 166 2.03 -14.87 0.36
CA LYS A 166 0.96 -15.41 -0.50
C LYS A 166 -0.38 -15.51 0.24
N ASN A 167 -0.35 -15.95 1.48
CA ASN A 167 -1.56 -16.10 2.29
C ASN A 167 -2.19 -14.74 2.60
N LEU A 168 -1.37 -13.74 2.94
CA LEU A 168 -1.87 -12.37 3.15
C LEU A 168 -2.40 -11.77 1.84
N ALA A 169 -1.75 -12.02 0.69
CA ALA A 169 -2.23 -11.56 -0.60
C ALA A 169 -3.62 -12.13 -0.94
N LYS A 170 -3.84 -13.42 -0.69
CA LYS A 170 -5.15 -14.07 -0.85
C LYS A 170 -6.20 -13.45 0.07
N ASP A 171 -5.87 -13.26 1.36
CA ASP A 171 -6.78 -12.63 2.33
C ASP A 171 -7.18 -11.21 1.88
N ILE A 172 -6.21 -10.41 1.43
CA ILE A 172 -6.45 -9.08 0.88
C ILE A 172 -7.46 -9.14 -0.28
N LEU A 173 -7.27 -10.04 -1.23
CA LEU A 173 -8.15 -10.13 -2.41
C LEU A 173 -9.53 -10.68 -2.09
N LEU A 174 -9.65 -11.62 -1.16
CA LEU A 174 -10.93 -12.14 -0.67
C LEU A 174 -11.76 -11.06 0.02
N TRP A 175 -11.13 -10.12 0.70
CA TRP A 175 -11.85 -9.04 1.36
C TRP A 175 -12.61 -8.14 0.38
N TYR A 176 -12.24 -8.09 -0.90
CA TYR A 176 -12.95 -7.34 -1.95
C TYR A 176 -14.09 -8.13 -2.64
N GLU A 177 -14.30 -9.37 -2.29
CA GLU A 177 -15.41 -10.19 -2.75
C GLU A 177 -16.67 -9.92 -1.91
#